data_611fcf317512b46313deb44ad12e5324
#
_entry.id   611fcf317512b46313deb44ad12e5324
#
_cell.length_a   1.000
_cell.length_b   1.000
_cell.length_c   1.000
_cell.angle_alpha   90.00
_cell.angle_beta   90.00
_cell.angle_gamma   90.00
#
_symmetry.space_group_name_H-M   'P 1'
#
loop_
_entity.id
_entity.type
_entity.pdbx_description
1 polymer ?
#
loop_
_entity_poly.entity_id
_entity_poly.type
_entity_poly.pdbx_seq_one_letter_code
_entity_poly.pdbx_strand_id
1 'polypeptide(L)'
;MPPADLSRRELLAAALAAPGVGLEPPSVARPPEAPIPITDRKQLFIDRRFIAAADQVTLTMNPPQKLGIVLHSAGEPWELGPGGFFRVIEDGGRFKVYYGAFTRAGQSLAFAESDDGIHWTKPPLGIVEVDDSKANNLIYADNAIDATIMVDPRAAPEQRYKLFRSRVSRDRAVAGVYASTSADGLHFTEAGRVFPMWPETGLIADWDARIGRYVVYTRVLALGSESQRRVARIETDDLLKPWPYRGDIGEACCPSVANLDTVLAADAGDDPFSDLYTNAACLYPHAQDAYLMFPTTFRHFSPRRQPWFRFEPGNEYGLMDVQLAVSRDGIRWSRPDRRPYVGMGLPDEWDRWLVMMGSGMVRRGSALFQYYWSTGRTHDSGILRPEYDKSIPLRNAIGAVRQRLDGFISADFAAAGGSLTTPPLLFTGTHLRLNIDTGAMGSAFVELRGADGRAIPGFARAECEEIGGNFIDTPVRWRGKAATSALKGMPVSLHITARGAKLYAFQFADGDVPA
;
A
#
# COMPACT_ATOMS: atom_id res chain seq x y z
N MET A 1 -51.29 28.33 20.72
CA MET A 1 -51.97 27.56 19.66
C MET A 1 -50.89 26.70 19.00
N PRO A 2 -50.92 25.36 19.07
CA PRO A 2 -50.02 24.49 18.34
C PRO A 2 -50.46 24.38 16.86
N PRO A 3 -49.56 24.16 15.91
CA PRO A 3 -49.91 23.98 14.51
C PRO A 3 -50.60 22.63 14.29
N ALA A 4 -51.59 22.64 13.40
CA ALA A 4 -52.44 21.51 13.08
C ALA A 4 -51.68 20.38 12.37
N ASP A 5 -51.92 19.14 12.82
CA ASP A 5 -51.50 17.91 12.19
C ASP A 5 -52.18 17.72 10.83
N LEU A 6 -51.39 17.64 9.77
CA LEU A 6 -51.85 17.24 8.43
C LEU A 6 -52.08 15.71 8.41
N SER A 7 -53.27 15.31 7.98
CA SER A 7 -53.68 13.92 7.95
C SER A 7 -52.93 13.10 6.87
N ARG A 8 -52.75 11.79 7.11
CA ARG A 8 -52.14 10.83 6.18
C ARG A 8 -52.73 10.81 4.75
N ARG A 9 -53.94 11.37 4.57
CA ARG A 9 -54.58 11.48 3.24
C ARG A 9 -54.09 12.65 2.41
N GLU A 10 -53.60 13.72 3.01
CA GLU A 10 -53.06 14.89 2.30
C GLU A 10 -51.60 14.65 1.83
N LEU A 11 -50.88 13.76 2.50
CA LEU A 11 -49.55 13.32 2.05
C LEU A 11 -49.57 12.34 0.84
N LEU A 12 -50.72 11.68 0.59
CA LEU A 12 -50.87 10.77 -0.54
C LEU A 12 -51.36 11.45 -1.84
N ALA A 13 -51.88 12.66 -1.76
CA ALA A 13 -52.35 13.42 -2.93
C ALA A 13 -51.23 14.20 -3.65
N ALA A 14 -50.05 14.37 -3.03
CA ALA A 14 -48.91 15.04 -3.63
C ALA A 14 -47.99 14.09 -4.48
N ALA A 15 -48.30 12.80 -4.56
CA ALA A 15 -47.43 11.78 -5.20
C ALA A 15 -47.92 11.33 -6.59
N LEU A 16 -48.89 12.01 -7.21
CA LEU A 16 -49.41 11.63 -8.53
C LEU A 16 -49.37 12.82 -9.53
N ALA A 17 -48.26 13.54 -9.58
CA ALA A 17 -47.91 14.36 -10.75
C ALA A 17 -46.87 13.57 -11.57
N ALA A 18 -47.31 12.98 -12.67
CA ALA A 18 -46.41 12.30 -13.62
C ALA A 18 -45.41 13.31 -14.17
N PRO A 19 -44.10 13.02 -14.17
CA PRO A 19 -43.15 13.85 -14.87
C PRO A 19 -43.35 13.63 -16.36
N GLY A 20 -43.56 14.75 -17.07
CA GLY A 20 -43.53 14.76 -18.52
C GLY A 20 -42.23 14.15 -19.04
N VAL A 21 -42.33 13.40 -20.13
CA VAL A 21 -41.20 12.90 -20.91
C VAL A 21 -40.37 14.09 -21.37
N GLY A 22 -39.41 14.52 -20.56
CA GLY A 22 -38.37 15.42 -20.96
C GLY A 22 -37.47 14.68 -21.95
N LEU A 23 -37.48 15.13 -23.22
CA LEU A 23 -36.45 14.75 -24.18
C LEU A 23 -35.10 15.10 -23.55
N GLU A 24 -34.28 14.09 -23.28
CA GLU A 24 -32.87 14.30 -22.94
C GLU A 24 -32.25 15.19 -24.02
N PRO A 25 -31.53 16.27 -23.65
CA PRO A 25 -30.79 17.03 -24.63
C PRO A 25 -29.82 16.09 -25.34
N PRO A 26 -29.60 16.27 -26.65
CA PRO A 26 -28.67 15.42 -27.39
C PRO A 26 -27.33 15.41 -26.65
N SER A 27 -26.81 14.23 -26.32
CA SER A 27 -25.50 14.02 -25.72
C SER A 27 -24.48 14.82 -26.54
N VAL A 28 -24.02 15.95 -26.00
CA VAL A 28 -22.90 16.68 -26.58
C VAL A 28 -21.74 15.71 -26.59
N ALA A 29 -21.30 15.31 -27.78
CA ALA A 29 -20.15 14.42 -27.94
C ALA A 29 -18.99 15.03 -27.15
N ARG A 30 -18.54 14.30 -26.11
CA ARG A 30 -17.39 14.69 -25.31
C ARG A 30 -16.22 14.87 -26.29
N PRO A 31 -15.46 15.97 -26.24
CA PRO A 31 -14.29 16.11 -27.11
C PRO A 31 -13.40 14.87 -26.93
N PRO A 32 -12.77 14.38 -28.01
CA PRO A 32 -11.95 13.19 -27.95
C PRO A 32 -10.88 13.38 -26.87
N GLU A 33 -10.86 12.47 -25.91
CA GLU A 33 -9.88 12.48 -24.82
C GLU A 33 -8.49 12.35 -25.44
N ALA A 34 -7.53 13.19 -25.02
CA ALA A 34 -6.16 13.10 -25.50
C ALA A 34 -5.60 11.69 -25.21
N PRO A 35 -4.91 11.06 -26.18
CA PRO A 35 -4.38 9.72 -26.00
C PRO A 35 -3.41 9.64 -24.81
N ILE A 36 -3.53 8.60 -24.02
CA ILE A 36 -2.66 8.36 -22.88
C ILE A 36 -1.37 7.68 -23.35
N PRO A 37 -0.19 8.32 -23.20
CA PRO A 37 1.06 7.67 -23.50
C PRO A 37 1.37 6.59 -22.45
N ILE A 38 1.61 5.37 -22.91
CA ILE A 38 2.04 4.25 -22.10
C ILE A 38 3.31 3.64 -22.68
N THR A 39 4.19 3.13 -21.78
CA THR A 39 5.39 2.42 -22.19
C THR A 39 5.10 0.93 -22.39
N ASP A 40 6.14 0.12 -22.49
CA ASP A 40 6.11 -1.34 -22.49
C ASP A 40 5.88 -1.95 -21.10
N ARG A 41 5.72 -1.11 -20.04
CA ARG A 41 5.45 -1.57 -18.68
C ARG A 41 3.97 -1.80 -18.43
N LYS A 42 3.66 -2.58 -17.39
CA LYS A 42 2.29 -2.88 -16.98
C LYS A 42 1.50 -1.64 -16.57
N GLN A 43 0.22 -1.65 -16.95
CA GLN A 43 -0.78 -0.65 -16.59
C GLN A 43 -1.81 -1.29 -15.68
N LEU A 44 -1.91 -0.83 -14.42
CA LEU A 44 -2.81 -1.40 -13.42
C LEU A 44 -4.14 -0.65 -13.37
N PHE A 45 -5.21 -1.38 -13.07
CA PHE A 45 -6.55 -0.83 -12.82
C PHE A 45 -6.73 -0.36 -11.36
N ILE A 46 -5.75 0.37 -10.82
CA ILE A 46 -5.83 0.89 -9.45
C ILE A 46 -6.84 2.03 -9.27
N ASP A 47 -7.29 2.62 -10.36
CA ASP A 47 -8.27 3.69 -10.46
C ASP A 47 -9.00 3.65 -11.81
N ARG A 48 -9.77 4.67 -12.12
CA ARG A 48 -10.54 4.76 -13.37
C ARG A 48 -9.76 5.32 -14.57
N ARG A 49 -8.46 5.57 -14.47
CA ARG A 49 -7.66 6.17 -15.55
C ARG A 49 -7.79 5.43 -16.89
N PHE A 50 -7.88 4.11 -16.84
CA PHE A 50 -7.97 3.25 -18.02
C PHE A 50 -9.41 2.78 -18.28
N ILE A 51 -10.42 3.50 -17.80
CA ILE A 51 -11.84 3.18 -17.98
C ILE A 51 -12.56 4.41 -18.55
N ALA A 52 -12.70 4.49 -19.88
CA ALA A 52 -13.50 5.50 -20.57
C ALA A 52 -14.99 5.13 -20.53
N ALA A 53 -15.30 3.85 -20.71
CA ALA A 53 -16.65 3.30 -20.59
C ALA A 53 -16.60 1.91 -19.97
N ALA A 54 -17.61 1.59 -19.18
CA ALA A 54 -17.76 0.26 -18.61
C ALA A 54 -19.24 -0.07 -18.41
N ASP A 55 -19.61 -1.30 -18.71
CA ASP A 55 -20.92 -1.87 -18.42
C ASP A 55 -20.74 -3.19 -17.66
N GLN A 56 -21.44 -3.33 -16.51
CA GLN A 56 -21.33 -4.49 -15.61
C GLN A 56 -19.89 -4.80 -15.18
N VAL A 57 -19.09 -3.75 -14.93
CA VAL A 57 -17.70 -3.83 -14.44
C VAL A 57 -17.52 -2.97 -13.20
N THR A 58 -16.94 -3.54 -12.16
CA THR A 58 -16.65 -2.86 -10.88
C THR A 58 -15.17 -2.96 -10.54
N LEU A 59 -14.57 -1.86 -10.07
CA LEU A 59 -13.24 -1.92 -9.48
C LEU A 59 -13.33 -2.48 -8.06
N THR A 60 -12.60 -3.57 -7.80
CA THR A 60 -12.64 -4.31 -6.53
C THR A 60 -11.26 -4.44 -5.93
N MET A 61 -11.09 -4.07 -4.67
CA MET A 61 -9.89 -4.40 -3.90
C MET A 61 -9.87 -5.91 -3.59
N ASN A 62 -8.70 -6.52 -3.74
CA ASN A 62 -8.48 -7.93 -3.45
C ASN A 62 -7.56 -8.05 -2.22
N PRO A 63 -8.08 -8.41 -1.05
CA PRO A 63 -7.26 -8.69 0.13
C PRO A 63 -6.29 -9.84 -0.12
N PRO A 64 -5.06 -9.79 0.42
CA PRO A 64 -4.11 -10.88 0.32
C PRO A 64 -4.48 -12.03 1.25
N GLN A 65 -3.92 -13.19 0.99
CA GLN A 65 -4.03 -14.36 1.85
C GLN A 65 -3.05 -14.25 3.02
N LYS A 66 -3.52 -14.35 4.25
CA LYS A 66 -2.65 -14.51 5.44
C LYS A 66 -1.99 -15.88 5.44
N LEU A 67 -0.69 -15.91 5.75
CA LEU A 67 0.12 -17.14 5.81
C LEU A 67 0.50 -17.54 7.25
N GLY A 68 0.13 -16.72 8.24
CA GLY A 68 0.50 -16.93 9.64
C GLY A 68 1.82 -16.27 10.01
N ILE A 69 2.35 -16.66 11.19
CA ILE A 69 3.60 -16.14 11.75
C ILE A 69 4.79 -16.67 10.96
N VAL A 70 5.71 -15.77 10.61
CA VAL A 70 6.96 -16.11 9.91
C VAL A 70 8.21 -15.71 10.71
N LEU A 71 8.10 -14.73 11.63
CA LEU A 71 9.21 -14.31 12.48
C LEU A 71 8.70 -13.95 13.89
N HIS A 72 9.28 -14.54 14.89
CA HIS A 72 9.00 -14.28 16.31
C HIS A 72 10.24 -14.59 17.16
N SER A 73 10.21 -14.28 18.45
CA SER A 73 11.20 -14.84 19.38
C SER A 73 10.92 -16.33 19.59
N ALA A 74 11.92 -17.14 19.35
CA ALA A 74 11.87 -18.60 19.56
C ALA A 74 12.48 -19.01 20.92
N GLY A 75 12.65 -18.02 21.82
CA GLY A 75 13.26 -18.24 23.12
C GLY A 75 14.71 -17.76 23.21
N GLU A 76 15.12 -16.94 22.26
CA GLU A 76 16.41 -16.26 22.30
C GLU A 76 16.52 -15.42 23.58
N PRO A 77 17.61 -15.53 24.36
CA PRO A 77 17.72 -14.86 25.65
C PRO A 77 17.75 -13.34 25.56
N TRP A 78 18.18 -12.80 24.41
CA TRP A 78 18.27 -11.36 24.18
C TRP A 78 16.97 -10.73 23.64
N GLU A 79 16.06 -11.48 23.00
CA GLU A 79 14.90 -10.97 22.29
C GLU A 79 13.58 -11.36 22.98
N LEU A 80 12.78 -10.35 23.32
CA LEU A 80 11.41 -10.52 23.82
C LEU A 80 10.37 -10.59 22.67
N GLY A 81 10.78 -10.25 21.45
CA GLY A 81 10.01 -10.34 20.23
C GLY A 81 10.19 -9.12 19.31
N PRO A 82 9.79 -9.24 18.03
CA PRO A 82 9.84 -8.14 17.08
C PRO A 82 8.85 -7.03 17.45
N GLY A 83 9.23 -5.79 17.13
CA GLY A 83 8.37 -4.61 17.18
C GLY A 83 7.68 -4.36 15.86
N GLY A 84 6.78 -3.37 15.84
CA GLY A 84 5.91 -3.08 14.70
C GLY A 84 6.56 -2.30 13.56
N PHE A 85 7.77 -1.78 13.73
CA PHE A 85 8.47 -1.06 12.65
C PHE A 85 9.55 -1.96 12.07
N PHE A 86 9.44 -2.26 10.79
CA PHE A 86 10.40 -3.09 10.09
C PHE A 86 10.30 -2.86 8.58
N ARG A 87 11.36 -3.24 7.88
CA ARG A 87 11.38 -3.24 6.42
C ARG A 87 11.98 -4.53 5.89
N VAL A 88 11.28 -5.12 4.89
CA VAL A 88 11.80 -6.24 4.11
C VAL A 88 12.30 -5.73 2.78
N ILE A 89 13.48 -6.16 2.39
CA ILE A 89 14.12 -5.85 1.11
C ILE A 89 14.61 -7.14 0.43
N GLU A 90 14.73 -7.09 -0.88
CA GLU A 90 15.45 -8.10 -1.66
C GLU A 90 16.80 -7.52 -2.08
N ASP A 91 17.88 -8.22 -1.78
CA ASP A 91 19.22 -7.80 -2.15
C ASP A 91 20.13 -9.00 -2.34
N GLY A 92 20.79 -9.07 -3.49
CA GLY A 92 21.69 -10.17 -3.83
C GLY A 92 20.99 -11.53 -3.96
N GLY A 93 19.72 -11.56 -4.33
CA GLY A 93 18.91 -12.77 -4.46
C GLY A 93 18.42 -13.35 -3.13
N ARG A 94 18.63 -12.65 -2.02
CA ARG A 94 18.11 -13.00 -0.69
C ARG A 94 17.15 -11.96 -0.16
N PHE A 95 16.21 -12.39 0.65
CA PHE A 95 15.33 -11.50 1.40
C PHE A 95 15.97 -11.18 2.75
N LYS A 96 15.93 -9.91 3.12
CA LYS A 96 16.50 -9.36 4.35
C LYS A 96 15.43 -8.58 5.08
N VAL A 97 15.26 -8.81 6.36
CA VAL A 97 14.38 -8.01 7.22
C VAL A 97 15.20 -7.30 8.30
N TYR A 98 14.98 -5.99 8.37
CA TYR A 98 15.49 -5.13 9.44
C TYR A 98 14.29 -4.74 10.28
N TYR A 99 14.32 -5.13 11.55
CA TYR A 99 13.14 -4.97 12.41
C TYR A 99 13.51 -4.42 13.78
N GLY A 100 12.65 -3.54 14.29
CA GLY A 100 12.71 -3.16 15.68
C GLY A 100 12.51 -4.39 16.56
N ALA A 101 13.32 -4.59 17.56
CA ALA A 101 13.22 -5.69 18.49
C ALA A 101 13.08 -5.17 19.93
N PHE A 102 12.16 -5.74 20.69
CA PHE A 102 12.12 -5.59 22.12
C PHE A 102 13.16 -6.53 22.73
N THR A 103 14.09 -5.96 23.49
CA THR A 103 15.16 -6.71 24.15
C THR A 103 15.20 -6.37 25.64
N ARG A 104 15.97 -7.11 26.44
CA ARG A 104 16.20 -6.74 27.85
C ARG A 104 16.98 -5.44 27.99
N ALA A 105 17.81 -5.12 27.00
CA ALA A 105 18.56 -3.85 26.96
C ALA A 105 17.74 -2.66 26.45
N GLY A 106 16.48 -2.87 26.01
CA GLY A 106 15.62 -1.83 25.48
C GLY A 106 15.12 -2.10 24.06
N GLN A 107 14.92 -1.03 23.27
CA GLN A 107 14.41 -1.09 21.90
C GLN A 107 15.57 -1.09 20.91
N SER A 108 15.82 -2.22 20.28
CA SER A 108 16.96 -2.49 19.41
C SER A 108 16.57 -2.57 17.94
N LEU A 109 17.55 -2.53 17.03
CA LEU A 109 17.41 -2.92 15.64
C LEU A 109 18.05 -4.29 15.43
N ALA A 110 17.28 -5.22 14.88
CA ALA A 110 17.68 -6.58 14.60
C ALA A 110 17.60 -6.89 13.09
N PHE A 111 18.24 -7.99 12.70
CA PHE A 111 18.33 -8.47 11.33
C PHE A 111 17.95 -9.94 11.23
N ALA A 112 17.26 -10.31 10.16
CA ALA A 112 17.13 -11.71 9.76
C ALA A 112 17.14 -11.81 8.23
N GLU A 113 17.44 -13.00 7.71
CA GLU A 113 17.50 -13.27 6.28
C GLU A 113 16.74 -14.53 5.90
N SER A 114 16.31 -14.62 4.64
CA SER A 114 15.51 -15.72 4.10
C SER A 114 15.79 -15.93 2.62
N ASP A 115 15.72 -17.17 2.14
CA ASP A 115 15.78 -17.50 0.72
C ASP A 115 14.38 -17.56 0.10
N ASP A 116 13.32 -17.62 0.92
CA ASP A 116 11.95 -17.82 0.44
C ASP A 116 10.93 -16.81 0.95
N GLY A 117 11.33 -15.92 1.87
CA GLY A 117 10.45 -14.92 2.48
C GLY A 117 9.51 -15.48 3.56
N ILE A 118 9.59 -16.76 3.88
CA ILE A 118 8.76 -17.45 4.88
C ILE A 118 9.58 -18.01 6.02
N HIS A 119 10.69 -18.64 5.70
CA HIS A 119 11.60 -19.23 6.68
C HIS A 119 12.77 -18.27 6.91
N TRP A 120 12.80 -17.66 8.08
CA TRP A 120 13.78 -16.63 8.44
C TRP A 120 14.83 -17.17 9.40
N THR A 121 16.08 -16.84 9.14
CA THR A 121 17.23 -17.16 9.98
C THR A 121 17.75 -15.89 10.64
N LYS A 122 18.04 -15.94 11.93
CA LYS A 122 18.66 -14.88 12.73
C LYS A 122 20.15 -15.21 12.90
N PRO A 123 21.06 -14.74 12.04
CA PRO A 123 22.48 -15.06 12.15
C PRO A 123 23.12 -14.34 13.33
N PRO A 124 24.09 -14.95 14.03
CA PRO A 124 24.90 -14.25 15.02
C PRO A 124 25.84 -13.27 14.31
N LEU A 125 25.60 -11.97 14.51
CA LEU A 125 26.34 -10.91 13.79
C LEU A 125 27.66 -10.53 14.48
N GLY A 126 27.79 -10.73 15.79
CA GLY A 126 28.99 -10.34 16.54
C GLY A 126 29.14 -8.82 16.75
N ILE A 127 28.11 -8.03 16.46
CA ILE A 127 28.17 -6.54 16.45
C ILE A 127 27.84 -5.99 17.86
N VAL A 128 26.68 -6.33 18.38
CA VAL A 128 26.14 -5.79 19.63
C VAL A 128 26.34 -6.79 20.77
N GLU A 129 26.76 -6.28 21.93
CA GLU A 129 26.87 -7.06 23.15
C GLU A 129 25.63 -6.87 24.02
N VAL A 130 24.98 -7.98 24.38
CA VAL A 130 23.85 -8.04 25.34
C VAL A 130 24.07 -9.21 26.28
N ASP A 131 23.96 -8.96 27.59
CA ASP A 131 24.17 -9.99 28.64
C ASP A 131 25.51 -10.75 28.46
N ASP A 132 26.61 -10.02 28.26
CA ASP A 132 27.98 -10.53 28.05
C ASP A 132 28.14 -11.43 26.81
N SER A 133 27.23 -11.34 25.84
CA SER A 133 27.26 -12.15 24.63
C SER A 133 27.04 -11.31 23.38
N LYS A 134 27.83 -11.59 22.32
CA LYS A 134 27.63 -11.08 20.97
C LYS A 134 26.99 -12.10 20.02
N ALA A 135 26.60 -13.27 20.54
CA ALA A 135 25.94 -14.32 19.76
C ALA A 135 24.44 -13.97 19.52
N ASN A 136 24.18 -12.83 18.89
CA ASN A 136 22.86 -12.31 18.59
C ASN A 136 22.82 -11.67 17.21
N ASN A 137 21.62 -11.33 16.74
CA ASN A 137 21.35 -10.73 15.43
C ASN A 137 21.09 -9.22 15.48
N LEU A 138 21.60 -8.52 16.47
CA LEU A 138 21.39 -7.09 16.68
C LEU A 138 22.40 -6.25 15.91
N ILE A 139 21.91 -5.16 15.29
CA ILE A 139 22.71 -4.13 14.62
C ILE A 139 22.93 -2.93 15.55
N TYR A 140 21.90 -2.55 16.32
CA TYR A 140 21.94 -1.50 17.32
C TYR A 140 21.23 -1.95 18.59
N ALA A 141 21.78 -1.62 19.76
CA ALA A 141 21.22 -1.99 21.06
C ALA A 141 20.19 -1.02 21.60
N ASP A 142 20.17 0.25 21.17
CA ASP A 142 19.43 1.32 21.83
C ASP A 142 18.71 2.24 20.84
N ASN A 143 17.49 2.64 21.24
CA ASN A 143 16.63 3.63 20.55
C ASN A 143 16.56 3.47 19.02
N ALA A 144 16.38 2.25 18.54
CA ALA A 144 16.38 1.95 17.11
C ALA A 144 15.13 1.19 16.65
N ILE A 145 14.07 1.16 17.45
CA ILE A 145 12.84 0.40 17.11
C ILE A 145 12.11 0.95 15.88
N ASP A 146 12.23 2.25 15.61
CA ASP A 146 11.61 2.94 14.47
C ASP A 146 12.56 3.13 13.28
N ALA A 147 13.73 2.47 13.33
CA ALA A 147 14.70 2.55 12.24
C ALA A 147 14.13 1.97 10.94
N THR A 148 14.45 2.62 9.84
CA THR A 148 14.13 2.15 8.49
C THR A 148 15.35 2.13 7.60
N ILE A 149 15.34 1.26 6.61
CA ILE A 149 16.47 1.05 5.71
C ILE A 149 16.02 1.15 4.26
N MET A 150 16.94 1.53 3.38
CA MET A 150 16.79 1.35 1.94
C MET A 150 18.09 0.90 1.31
N VAL A 151 17.99 0.20 0.18
CA VAL A 151 19.09 0.03 -0.76
C VAL A 151 18.97 1.13 -1.80
N ASP A 152 19.95 2.02 -1.83
CA ASP A 152 19.95 3.17 -2.72
C ASP A 152 20.58 2.79 -4.08
N PRO A 153 19.80 2.75 -5.18
CA PRO A 153 20.30 2.36 -6.49
C PRO A 153 21.27 3.37 -7.11
N ARG A 154 21.43 4.55 -6.50
CA ARG A 154 22.26 5.65 -6.99
C ARG A 154 23.55 5.83 -6.20
N ALA A 155 23.65 5.20 -5.03
CA ALA A 155 24.82 5.37 -4.18
C ALA A 155 26.03 4.56 -4.68
N ALA A 156 27.21 5.04 -4.33
CA ALA A 156 28.43 4.24 -4.44
C ALA A 156 28.31 2.96 -3.58
N PRO A 157 28.99 1.87 -3.94
CA PRO A 157 28.88 0.58 -3.22
C PRO A 157 29.07 0.70 -1.71
N GLU A 158 29.96 1.57 -1.26
CA GLU A 158 30.31 1.78 0.14
C GLU A 158 29.17 2.43 0.95
N GLN A 159 28.21 3.06 0.27
CA GLN A 159 27.08 3.79 0.86
C GLN A 159 25.72 3.28 0.36
N ARG A 160 25.69 2.10 -0.25
CA ARG A 160 24.48 1.58 -0.91
C ARG A 160 23.31 1.32 0.03
N TYR A 161 23.57 0.97 1.28
CA TYR A 161 22.55 0.91 2.30
C TYR A 161 22.49 2.23 3.05
N LYS A 162 21.27 2.75 3.20
CA LYS A 162 20.97 3.91 4.02
C LYS A 162 20.02 3.53 5.14
N LEU A 163 20.40 3.84 6.36
CA LEU A 163 19.59 3.63 7.55
C LEU A 163 19.19 4.99 8.13
N PHE A 164 17.90 5.14 8.43
CA PHE A 164 17.36 6.32 9.08
C PHE A 164 16.81 5.91 10.44
N ARG A 165 17.28 6.59 11.49
CA ARG A 165 16.97 6.28 12.87
C ARG A 165 16.61 7.54 13.62
N SER A 166 15.53 7.52 14.42
CA SER A 166 15.17 8.63 15.26
C SER A 166 16.02 8.67 16.54
N ARG A 167 16.43 9.87 16.92
CA ARG A 167 16.90 10.17 18.27
C ARG A 167 15.84 10.95 19.01
N VAL A 168 15.32 10.33 20.05
CA VAL A 168 14.36 10.93 20.96
C VAL A 168 15.14 11.69 22.02
N SER A 169 14.95 12.99 22.12
CA SER A 169 15.58 13.82 23.14
C SER A 169 14.72 15.04 23.45
N ARG A 170 14.77 15.50 24.71
CA ARG A 170 14.24 16.82 25.09
C ARG A 170 15.15 17.96 24.59
N ASP A 171 16.43 17.66 24.40
CA ASP A 171 17.35 18.57 23.76
C ASP A 171 17.15 18.56 22.24
N ARG A 172 16.65 19.65 21.71
CA ARG A 172 16.37 19.85 20.28
C ARG A 172 17.62 19.91 19.41
N ALA A 173 18.76 20.20 19.99
CA ALA A 173 20.02 20.15 19.26
C ALA A 173 20.39 18.72 18.87
N VAL A 174 19.89 17.73 19.60
CA VAL A 174 20.14 16.29 19.39
C VAL A 174 18.95 15.51 18.87
N ALA A 175 17.70 15.95 19.15
CA ALA A 175 16.50 15.26 18.66
C ALA A 175 16.40 15.31 17.13
N GLY A 176 15.88 14.26 16.50
CA GLY A 176 15.67 14.24 15.06
C GLY A 176 15.94 12.90 14.40
N VAL A 177 15.96 12.90 13.07
CA VAL A 177 16.31 11.72 12.25
C VAL A 177 17.78 11.82 11.84
N TYR A 178 18.50 10.75 12.04
CA TYR A 178 19.91 10.59 11.66
C TYR A 178 20.05 9.56 10.55
N ALA A 179 20.83 9.90 9.55
CA ALA A 179 21.19 9.00 8.47
C ALA A 179 22.51 8.29 8.78
N SER A 180 22.59 7.03 8.41
CA SER A 180 23.81 6.24 8.42
C SER A 180 23.92 5.49 7.10
N THR A 181 25.16 5.17 6.71
CA THR A 181 25.45 4.42 5.47
C THR A 181 26.22 3.15 5.75
N SER A 182 26.09 2.16 4.85
CA SER A 182 26.78 0.88 4.95
C SER A 182 26.99 0.29 3.56
N ALA A 183 28.07 -0.48 3.38
CA ALA A 183 28.33 -1.29 2.19
C ALA A 183 27.62 -2.65 2.25
N ASP A 184 27.48 -3.23 3.44
CA ASP A 184 26.99 -4.60 3.66
C ASP A 184 25.58 -4.68 4.25
N GLY A 185 25.06 -3.53 4.76
CA GLY A 185 23.78 -3.46 5.44
C GLY A 185 23.81 -3.90 6.90
N LEU A 186 24.98 -4.15 7.47
CA LEU A 186 25.17 -4.62 8.85
C LEU A 186 26.02 -3.63 9.67
N HIS A 187 27.11 -3.14 9.09
CA HIS A 187 28.02 -2.20 9.74
C HIS A 187 27.75 -0.80 9.21
N PHE A 188 27.14 0.04 10.04
CA PHE A 188 26.72 1.37 9.66
C PHE A 188 27.62 2.48 10.24
N THR A 189 27.97 3.45 9.41
CA THR A 189 28.64 4.70 9.81
C THR A 189 27.66 5.83 9.75
N GLU A 190 27.51 6.57 10.86
CA GLU A 190 26.61 7.72 10.93
C GLU A 190 27.13 8.88 10.05
N ALA A 191 26.26 9.39 9.18
CA ALA A 191 26.53 10.52 8.31
C ALA A 191 26.09 11.87 8.93
N GLY A 192 25.11 11.83 9.84
CA GLY A 192 24.63 12.99 10.57
C GLY A 192 23.11 13.16 10.61
N ARG A 193 22.67 14.26 11.23
CA ARG A 193 21.26 14.60 11.36
C ARG A 193 20.72 15.17 10.04
N VAL A 194 19.69 14.53 9.50
CA VAL A 194 19.05 14.90 8.23
C VAL A 194 17.69 15.58 8.41
N PHE A 195 17.03 15.36 9.54
CA PHE A 195 15.75 15.98 9.85
C PHE A 195 15.70 16.35 11.34
N PRO A 196 15.31 17.58 11.70
CA PRO A 196 15.45 18.06 13.08
C PRO A 196 14.27 17.67 13.98
N MET A 197 13.36 16.85 13.51
CA MET A 197 12.16 16.44 14.22
C MET A 197 12.08 14.92 14.27
N TRP A 198 11.42 14.40 15.29
CA TRP A 198 11.19 12.97 15.48
C TRP A 198 9.76 12.60 15.12
N PRO A 199 9.51 11.79 14.07
CA PRO A 199 8.15 11.48 13.61
C PRO A 199 7.40 10.42 14.44
N GLU A 200 7.97 9.88 15.51
CA GLU A 200 7.42 8.82 16.37
C GLU A 200 7.11 7.49 15.66
N THR A 201 7.52 7.32 14.44
CA THR A 201 7.26 6.10 13.66
C THR A 201 8.28 5.95 12.56
N GLY A 202 8.42 4.73 12.06
CA GLY A 202 9.25 4.46 10.90
C GLY A 202 8.81 5.32 9.71
N LEU A 203 9.75 6.03 9.11
CA LEU A 203 9.56 6.72 7.85
C LEU A 203 9.90 5.77 6.68
N ILE A 204 9.45 6.10 5.49
CA ILE A 204 9.78 5.36 4.27
C ILE A 204 10.53 6.30 3.33
N ALA A 205 11.75 5.93 2.96
CA ALA A 205 12.55 6.65 1.99
C ALA A 205 12.84 5.75 0.78
N ASP A 206 12.59 6.25 -0.44
CA ASP A 206 12.85 5.54 -1.68
C ASP A 206 13.28 6.49 -2.80
N TRP A 207 13.99 5.94 -3.80
CA TRP A 207 14.31 6.65 -5.03
C TRP A 207 13.17 6.54 -6.04
N ASP A 208 12.63 7.67 -6.48
CA ASP A 208 11.67 7.71 -7.58
C ASP A 208 12.34 8.14 -8.88
N ALA A 209 12.67 7.17 -9.72
CA ALA A 209 13.32 7.40 -11.00
C ALA A 209 12.45 8.20 -12.00
N ARG A 210 11.13 8.27 -11.81
CA ARG A 210 10.21 9.00 -12.69
C ARG A 210 10.34 10.52 -12.53
N ILE A 211 10.61 10.97 -11.31
CA ILE A 211 10.80 12.39 -11.00
C ILE A 211 12.26 12.75 -10.73
N GLY A 212 13.16 11.75 -10.70
CA GLY A 212 14.59 11.94 -10.45
C GLY A 212 14.90 12.47 -9.04
N ARG A 213 14.11 12.07 -8.03
CA ARG A 213 14.25 12.54 -6.65
C ARG A 213 14.06 11.40 -5.65
N TYR A 214 14.62 11.58 -4.47
CA TYR A 214 14.24 10.77 -3.31
C TYR A 214 12.93 11.28 -2.73
N VAL A 215 12.09 10.35 -2.34
CA VAL A 215 10.79 10.61 -1.71
C VAL A 215 10.78 10.01 -0.33
N VAL A 216 10.38 10.80 0.67
CA VAL A 216 10.24 10.35 2.05
C VAL A 216 8.78 10.53 2.48
N TYR A 217 8.15 9.44 2.92
CA TYR A 217 6.84 9.48 3.57
C TYR A 217 7.02 9.37 5.07
N THR A 218 6.40 10.27 5.82
CA THR A 218 6.55 10.35 7.27
C THR A 218 5.24 10.78 7.92
N ARG A 219 5.16 10.62 9.25
CA ARG A 219 4.04 11.12 10.04
C ARG A 219 4.12 12.63 10.20
N VAL A 220 2.94 13.27 10.19
CA VAL A 220 2.72 14.63 10.72
C VAL A 220 1.53 14.64 11.66
N LEU A 221 1.49 15.60 12.56
CA LEU A 221 0.41 15.79 13.52
C LEU A 221 -0.43 17.01 13.16
N ALA A 222 -1.75 16.86 13.24
CA ALA A 222 -2.71 17.96 13.16
C ALA A 222 -3.26 18.23 14.55
N LEU A 223 -2.53 19.03 15.33
CA LEU A 223 -2.89 19.34 16.70
C LEU A 223 -4.27 20.01 16.77
N GLY A 224 -5.09 19.61 17.75
CA GLY A 224 -6.43 20.15 17.97
C GLY A 224 -7.51 19.55 17.04
N SER A 225 -7.21 18.53 16.25
CA SER A 225 -8.19 17.77 15.46
C SER A 225 -8.42 16.36 16.02
N GLU A 226 -9.58 15.75 15.69
CA GLU A 226 -9.89 14.37 16.07
C GLU A 226 -8.97 13.37 15.37
N SER A 227 -8.61 13.64 14.10
CA SER A 227 -7.61 12.88 13.33
C SER A 227 -6.25 13.54 13.42
N GLN A 228 -5.46 13.17 14.38
CA GLN A 228 -4.18 13.83 14.67
C GLN A 228 -3.04 13.33 13.78
N ARG A 229 -2.92 12.02 13.58
CA ARG A 229 -1.83 11.41 12.78
C ARG A 229 -2.21 11.38 11.31
N ARG A 230 -1.35 11.94 10.48
CA ARG A 230 -1.49 12.01 9.02
C ARG A 230 -0.18 11.62 8.36
N VAL A 231 -0.23 11.39 7.05
CA VAL A 231 0.96 11.11 6.24
C VAL A 231 1.36 12.35 5.48
N ALA A 232 2.64 12.71 5.57
CA ALA A 232 3.26 13.77 4.79
C ALA A 232 4.29 13.20 3.82
N ARG A 233 4.66 14.01 2.81
CA ARG A 233 5.69 13.69 1.82
C ARG A 233 6.76 14.78 1.81
N ILE A 234 8.02 14.34 1.71
CA ILE A 234 9.20 15.18 1.48
C ILE A 234 9.87 14.71 0.20
N GLU A 235 10.38 15.63 -0.60
CA GLU A 235 11.24 15.34 -1.75
C GLU A 235 12.61 15.98 -1.52
N THR A 236 13.68 15.24 -1.82
CA THR A 236 15.05 15.72 -1.70
C THR A 236 15.93 15.15 -2.81
N ASP A 237 17.00 15.87 -3.15
CA ASP A 237 18.01 15.40 -4.09
C ASP A 237 19.09 14.54 -3.43
N ASP A 238 19.20 14.64 -2.08
CA ASP A 238 20.22 13.93 -1.32
C ASP A 238 19.69 13.56 0.07
N LEU A 239 19.61 12.28 0.36
CA LEU A 239 19.13 11.76 1.64
C LEU A 239 20.11 11.97 2.81
N LEU A 240 21.37 12.29 2.53
CA LEU A 240 22.40 12.49 3.55
C LEU A 240 22.57 13.97 3.93
N LYS A 241 21.83 14.88 3.28
CA LYS A 241 21.76 16.31 3.62
C LYS A 241 20.46 16.64 4.34
N PRO A 242 20.37 17.79 5.01
CA PRO A 242 19.15 18.24 5.66
C PRO A 242 17.94 18.24 4.72
N TRP A 243 16.86 17.58 5.12
CA TRP A 243 15.63 17.49 4.33
C TRP A 243 14.81 18.78 4.43
N PRO A 244 14.07 19.14 3.38
CA PRO A 244 13.20 20.32 3.40
C PRO A 244 12.08 20.21 4.44
N TYR A 245 11.83 21.31 5.15
CA TYR A 245 10.67 21.52 6.01
C TYR A 245 10.39 23.03 6.13
N ARG A 246 9.20 23.39 6.63
CA ARG A 246 8.81 24.79 6.81
C ARG A 246 8.78 25.16 8.28
N GLY A 247 9.07 26.44 8.57
CA GLY A 247 8.94 27.05 9.88
C GLY A 247 9.89 26.49 10.94
N ASP A 248 9.68 26.94 12.16
CA ASP A 248 10.42 26.49 13.32
C ASP A 248 9.85 25.18 13.88
N ILE A 249 10.70 24.42 14.57
CA ILE A 249 10.34 23.14 15.18
C ILE A 249 9.29 23.30 16.31
N GLY A 250 8.97 24.51 16.71
CA GLY A 250 8.01 24.79 17.77
C GLY A 250 8.36 24.12 19.11
N GLU A 251 7.38 23.92 20.01
CA GLU A 251 7.59 23.17 21.25
C GLU A 251 7.48 21.65 21.05
N ALA A 252 6.75 21.18 20.04
CA ALA A 252 6.61 19.76 19.72
C ALA A 252 7.86 19.23 19.03
N CYS A 253 8.34 18.07 19.42
CA CYS A 253 9.45 17.38 18.75
C CYS A 253 9.01 16.72 17.43
N CYS A 254 7.71 16.47 17.26
CA CYS A 254 7.12 15.82 16.07
C CYS A 254 6.75 16.85 15.02
N PRO A 255 6.92 16.55 13.72
CA PRO A 255 6.48 17.43 12.65
C PRO A 255 4.95 17.58 12.67
N SER A 256 4.49 18.80 12.38
CA SER A 256 3.08 19.14 12.27
C SER A 256 2.69 19.41 10.81
N VAL A 257 1.39 19.54 10.56
CA VAL A 257 0.87 19.95 9.23
C VAL A 257 1.33 21.35 8.81
N ALA A 258 1.83 22.17 9.72
CA ALA A 258 2.45 23.46 9.40
C ALA A 258 3.87 23.29 8.82
N ASN A 259 4.57 22.21 9.17
CA ASN A 259 5.94 21.96 8.75
C ASN A 259 6.03 21.23 7.41
N LEU A 260 5.11 20.27 7.15
CA LEU A 260 5.12 19.40 5.97
C LEU A 260 3.74 19.31 5.35
N ASP A 261 3.68 19.10 4.02
CA ASP A 261 2.44 18.91 3.31
C ASP A 261 1.84 17.52 3.57
N THR A 262 0.61 17.50 4.05
CA THR A 262 -0.17 16.28 4.20
C THR A 262 -0.57 15.73 2.83
N VAL A 263 -0.30 14.45 2.60
CA VAL A 263 -0.71 13.74 1.38
C VAL A 263 -1.83 12.73 1.62
N LEU A 264 -1.97 12.23 2.86
CA LEU A 264 -3.07 11.35 3.24
C LEU A 264 -3.47 11.58 4.70
N ALA A 265 -4.77 11.62 4.96
CA ALA A 265 -5.38 11.76 6.27
C ALA A 265 -6.65 10.92 6.36
N ALA A 266 -7.13 10.68 7.58
CA ALA A 266 -8.51 10.26 7.79
C ALA A 266 -9.46 11.35 7.28
N ASP A 267 -10.59 10.96 6.72
CA ASP A 267 -11.57 11.87 6.11
C ASP A 267 -13.00 11.55 6.57
N ALA A 268 -13.99 12.23 6.03
CA ALA A 268 -15.39 12.06 6.41
C ALA A 268 -15.96 10.64 6.20
N GLY A 269 -15.26 9.77 5.45
CA GLY A 269 -15.62 8.36 5.30
C GLY A 269 -15.07 7.45 6.40
N ASP A 270 -14.22 7.99 7.28
CA ASP A 270 -13.63 7.26 8.40
C ASP A 270 -14.41 7.52 9.71
N ASP A 271 -14.09 6.73 10.74
CA ASP A 271 -14.53 7.02 12.10
C ASP A 271 -13.88 8.34 12.58
N PRO A 272 -14.63 9.28 13.19
CA PRO A 272 -14.07 10.55 13.66
C PRO A 272 -12.96 10.39 14.73
N PHE A 273 -12.91 9.22 15.41
CA PHE A 273 -11.86 8.88 16.37
C PHE A 273 -10.79 7.97 15.75
N SER A 274 -10.42 8.21 14.50
CA SER A 274 -9.40 7.41 13.81
C SER A 274 -8.26 8.27 13.29
N ASP A 275 -7.08 7.63 13.24
CA ASP A 275 -5.83 8.16 12.71
C ASP A 275 -5.27 7.25 11.61
N LEU A 276 -4.29 7.75 10.87
CA LEU A 276 -3.39 6.94 10.05
C LEU A 276 -2.06 6.78 10.78
N TYR A 277 -1.89 5.64 11.45
CA TYR A 277 -0.79 5.40 12.39
C TYR A 277 0.56 5.24 11.71
N THR A 278 0.63 4.39 10.67
CA THR A 278 1.80 4.19 9.80
C THR A 278 1.37 4.30 8.34
N ASN A 279 2.34 4.39 7.42
CA ASN A 279 2.01 4.56 6.00
C ASN A 279 2.37 3.35 5.13
N ALA A 280 3.48 2.65 5.38
CA ALA A 280 4.01 1.56 4.55
C ALA A 280 3.91 1.86 3.04
N ALA A 281 4.31 3.08 2.63
CA ALA A 281 4.27 3.52 1.24
C ALA A 281 5.26 2.74 0.38
N CYS A 282 4.91 2.52 -0.88
CA CYS A 282 5.72 1.80 -1.85
C CYS A 282 5.51 2.35 -3.25
N LEU A 283 6.59 2.72 -3.92
CA LEU A 283 6.57 2.86 -5.37
C LEU A 283 6.56 1.46 -5.98
N TYR A 284 5.45 1.06 -6.58
CA TYR A 284 5.29 -0.30 -7.09
C TYR A 284 6.23 -0.56 -8.28
N PRO A 285 7.24 -1.46 -8.15
CA PRO A 285 8.30 -1.57 -9.15
C PRO A 285 7.87 -2.30 -10.43
N HIS A 286 6.74 -3.01 -10.41
CA HIS A 286 6.30 -3.86 -11.52
C HIS A 286 5.28 -3.19 -12.45
N ALA A 287 5.00 -1.90 -12.28
CA ALA A 287 4.10 -1.11 -13.14
C ALA A 287 4.70 0.23 -13.52
N GLN A 288 4.06 0.93 -14.46
CA GLN A 288 4.58 2.21 -14.97
C GLN A 288 4.45 3.35 -13.96
N ASP A 289 3.29 3.51 -13.37
CA ASP A 289 2.95 4.69 -12.56
C ASP A 289 1.98 4.34 -11.43
N ALA A 290 2.34 3.38 -10.62
CA ALA A 290 1.56 2.99 -9.46
C ALA A 290 2.34 3.22 -8.17
N TYR A 291 1.79 4.05 -7.29
CA TYR A 291 2.16 4.11 -5.90
C TYR A 291 1.08 3.42 -5.07
N LEU A 292 1.52 2.62 -4.13
CA LEU A 292 0.68 1.94 -3.17
C LEU A 292 1.05 2.42 -1.77
N MET A 293 0.07 2.53 -0.91
CA MET A 293 0.30 2.79 0.50
C MET A 293 -0.62 1.86 1.30
N PHE A 294 -0.08 1.30 2.36
CA PHE A 294 -0.81 0.41 3.25
C PHE A 294 -0.92 1.06 4.62
N PRO A 295 -1.72 2.15 4.74
CA PRO A 295 -1.84 2.86 5.99
C PRO A 295 -2.45 1.94 7.05
N THR A 296 -1.79 1.86 8.20
CA THR A 296 -2.39 1.28 9.39
C THR A 296 -3.39 2.28 9.94
N THR A 297 -4.67 1.94 9.86
CA THR A 297 -5.74 2.74 10.45
C THR A 297 -5.82 2.45 11.94
N PHE A 298 -5.82 3.49 12.76
CA PHE A 298 -5.95 3.39 14.19
C PHE A 298 -7.28 4.01 14.63
N ARG A 299 -8.17 3.19 15.12
CA ARG A 299 -9.43 3.65 15.69
C ARG A 299 -9.35 3.66 17.20
N HIS A 300 -9.37 4.84 17.79
CA HIS A 300 -9.34 5.04 19.22
C HIS A 300 -10.64 4.55 19.88
N PHE A 301 -10.55 4.05 21.09
CA PHE A 301 -11.73 3.75 21.89
C PHE A 301 -12.45 5.04 22.26
N SER A 302 -13.78 4.98 22.22
CA SER A 302 -14.64 6.07 22.65
C SER A 302 -15.83 5.54 23.45
N PRO A 303 -16.39 6.31 24.40
CA PRO A 303 -17.57 5.90 25.18
C PRO A 303 -18.80 5.59 24.33
N ARG A 304 -18.91 6.20 23.14
CA ARG A 304 -20.02 5.97 22.21
C ARG A 304 -20.08 4.54 21.71
N ARG A 305 -18.92 3.91 21.47
CA ARG A 305 -18.84 2.56 20.90
C ARG A 305 -18.42 1.49 21.91
N GLN A 306 -17.69 1.90 22.92
CA GLN A 306 -17.24 1.05 24.01
C GLN A 306 -17.72 1.65 25.34
N PRO A 307 -18.95 1.41 25.77
CA PRO A 307 -19.51 2.01 26.99
C PRO A 307 -18.79 1.56 28.29
N TRP A 308 -18.02 0.49 28.22
CA TRP A 308 -17.14 0.01 29.30
C TRP A 308 -15.84 0.81 29.42
N PHE A 309 -15.51 1.63 28.39
CA PHE A 309 -14.29 2.42 28.35
C PHE A 309 -14.56 3.87 28.75
N ARG A 310 -13.80 4.39 29.68
CA ARG A 310 -13.83 5.81 30.04
C ARG A 310 -12.88 6.57 29.10
N PHE A 311 -13.45 7.39 28.25
CA PHE A 311 -12.66 8.22 27.35
C PHE A 311 -11.95 9.32 28.13
N GLU A 312 -10.64 9.40 27.95
CA GLU A 312 -9.81 10.51 28.38
C GLU A 312 -9.17 11.13 27.13
N PRO A 313 -9.25 12.46 26.93
CA PRO A 313 -8.61 13.11 25.79
C PRO A 313 -7.12 12.77 25.73
N GLY A 314 -6.65 12.40 24.53
CA GLY A 314 -5.24 12.04 24.30
C GLY A 314 -4.88 10.59 24.64
N ASN A 315 -5.86 9.72 24.97
CA ASN A 315 -5.53 8.30 25.13
C ASN A 315 -5.16 7.63 23.80
N GLU A 316 -4.28 6.67 23.91
CA GLU A 316 -3.73 5.90 22.77
C GLU A 316 -4.32 4.49 22.65
N TYR A 317 -5.42 4.22 23.35
CA TYR A 317 -6.06 2.91 23.32
C TYR A 317 -6.96 2.72 22.11
N GLY A 318 -6.84 1.58 21.43
CA GLY A 318 -7.71 1.31 20.30
C GLY A 318 -7.34 0.07 19.51
N LEU A 319 -7.96 -0.01 18.34
CA LEU A 319 -7.85 -1.13 17.41
C LEU A 319 -7.12 -0.66 16.15
N MET A 320 -6.36 -1.57 15.54
CA MET A 320 -5.65 -1.28 14.30
C MET A 320 -5.88 -2.36 13.24
N ASP A 321 -6.10 -1.93 12.01
CA ASP A 321 -6.03 -2.75 10.81
C ASP A 321 -5.36 -1.98 9.66
N VAL A 322 -5.24 -2.59 8.50
CA VAL A 322 -4.53 -2.00 7.36
C VAL A 322 -5.49 -1.78 6.21
N GLN A 323 -5.54 -0.57 5.67
CA GLN A 323 -6.26 -0.27 4.44
C GLN A 323 -5.30 -0.19 3.23
N LEU A 324 -5.86 -0.09 2.02
CA LEU A 324 -5.14 0.18 0.79
C LEU A 324 -5.43 1.60 0.31
N ALA A 325 -4.37 2.36 0.06
CA ALA A 325 -4.44 3.61 -0.69
C ALA A 325 -3.60 3.52 -1.96
N VAL A 326 -4.04 4.19 -3.01
CA VAL A 326 -3.41 4.17 -4.33
C VAL A 326 -3.21 5.58 -4.86
N SER A 327 -2.16 5.76 -5.66
CA SER A 327 -1.84 7.04 -6.30
C SER A 327 -1.11 6.83 -7.62
N ARG A 328 -1.20 7.82 -8.53
CA ARG A 328 -0.43 7.87 -9.79
C ARG A 328 0.80 8.77 -9.70
N ASP A 329 0.82 9.69 -8.76
CA ASP A 329 1.88 10.69 -8.58
C ASP A 329 2.56 10.64 -7.20
N GLY A 330 2.03 9.81 -6.28
CA GLY A 330 2.51 9.71 -4.91
C GLY A 330 2.17 10.94 -4.04
N ILE A 331 1.37 11.87 -4.56
CA ILE A 331 0.93 13.10 -3.89
C ILE A 331 -0.59 13.04 -3.63
N ARG A 332 -1.37 12.73 -4.67
CA ARG A 332 -2.82 12.58 -4.58
C ARG A 332 -3.16 11.12 -4.36
N TRP A 333 -3.69 10.83 -3.20
CA TRP A 333 -4.02 9.48 -2.79
C TRP A 333 -5.53 9.29 -2.71
N SER A 334 -5.99 8.11 -3.08
CA SER A 334 -7.36 7.65 -2.87
C SER A 334 -7.38 6.31 -2.13
N ARG A 335 -8.41 6.10 -1.33
CA ARG A 335 -8.73 4.82 -0.70
C ARG A 335 -10.03 4.32 -1.33
N PRO A 336 -9.95 3.56 -2.43
CA PRO A 336 -11.13 3.18 -3.22
C PRO A 336 -12.05 2.21 -2.46
N ASP A 337 -11.51 1.47 -1.51
CA ASP A 337 -12.23 0.59 -0.61
C ASP A 337 -11.78 0.86 0.84
N ARG A 338 -12.73 1.00 1.75
CA ARG A 338 -12.47 1.27 3.17
C ARG A 338 -12.43 0.00 4.01
N ARG A 339 -12.73 -1.14 3.42
CA ARG A 339 -12.55 -2.43 4.09
C ARG A 339 -11.06 -2.69 4.32
N PRO A 340 -10.71 -3.44 5.37
CA PRO A 340 -9.32 -3.79 5.61
C PRO A 340 -8.70 -4.55 4.42
N TYR A 341 -7.52 -4.12 3.98
CA TYR A 341 -6.65 -4.89 3.10
C TYR A 341 -6.01 -6.06 3.86
N VAL A 342 -5.52 -5.79 5.10
CA VAL A 342 -5.17 -6.83 6.05
C VAL A 342 -5.94 -6.56 7.33
N GLY A 343 -6.97 -7.36 7.59
CA GLY A 343 -7.83 -7.22 8.76
C GLY A 343 -7.26 -7.90 10.01
N MET A 344 -7.84 -7.56 11.16
CA MET A 344 -7.59 -8.24 12.42
C MET A 344 -8.01 -9.72 12.34
N GLY A 345 -7.35 -10.57 13.11
CA GLY A 345 -7.76 -11.95 13.34
C GLY A 345 -8.98 -12.06 14.26
N LEU A 346 -9.52 -13.27 14.35
CA LEU A 346 -10.59 -13.60 15.29
C LEU A 346 -10.09 -13.50 16.75
N PRO A 347 -10.97 -13.45 17.75
CA PRO A 347 -10.58 -13.32 19.16
C PRO A 347 -9.65 -14.42 19.68
N ASP A 348 -9.63 -15.57 19.05
CA ASP A 348 -8.77 -16.71 19.36
C ASP A 348 -7.49 -16.80 18.50
N GLU A 349 -7.29 -15.85 17.59
CA GLU A 349 -6.09 -15.78 16.76
C GLU A 349 -5.03 -14.84 17.35
N TRP A 350 -3.77 -15.06 16.96
CA TRP A 350 -2.61 -14.33 17.48
C TRP A 350 -2.59 -12.86 17.06
N ASP A 351 -3.20 -12.51 15.91
CA ASP A 351 -3.22 -11.17 15.29
C ASP A 351 -4.57 -10.45 15.47
N ARG A 352 -5.29 -10.84 16.52
CA ARG A 352 -6.50 -10.12 16.97
C ARG A 352 -6.16 -8.68 17.41
N TRP A 353 -7.09 -7.76 17.27
CA TRP A 353 -7.12 -6.39 17.82
C TRP A 353 -6.15 -5.37 17.21
N LEU A 354 -4.97 -5.79 16.77
CA LEU A 354 -3.95 -4.92 16.22
C LEU A 354 -3.18 -5.61 15.11
N VAL A 355 -3.24 -5.04 13.92
CA VAL A 355 -2.43 -5.43 12.75
C VAL A 355 -1.76 -4.17 12.22
N MET A 356 -0.44 -4.18 12.10
CA MET A 356 0.34 -3.04 11.63
C MET A 356 1.24 -3.47 10.47
N MET A 357 1.07 -2.84 9.30
CA MET A 357 1.84 -3.19 8.11
C MET A 357 3.28 -2.69 8.23
N GLY A 358 4.22 -3.59 8.01
CA GLY A 358 5.62 -3.24 7.77
C GLY A 358 5.85 -2.74 6.36
N SER A 359 6.99 -2.16 6.11
CA SER A 359 7.36 -1.69 4.78
C SER A 359 8.14 -2.74 3.99
N GLY A 360 8.09 -2.59 2.67
CA GLY A 360 8.73 -3.52 1.74
C GLY A 360 7.76 -4.57 1.22
N MET A 361 8.02 -4.95 -0.01
CA MET A 361 7.27 -5.95 -0.77
C MET A 361 8.26 -6.73 -1.61
N VAL A 362 8.23 -8.04 -1.52
CA VAL A 362 9.15 -8.90 -2.26
C VAL A 362 8.37 -9.81 -3.20
N ARG A 363 8.94 -10.04 -4.38
CA ARG A 363 8.31 -10.87 -5.40
C ARG A 363 8.92 -12.26 -5.42
N ARG A 364 8.06 -13.28 -5.49
CA ARG A 364 8.46 -14.65 -5.77
C ARG A 364 7.55 -15.26 -6.83
N GLY A 365 8.08 -15.40 -8.03
CA GLY A 365 7.29 -15.90 -9.17
C GLY A 365 6.08 -15.03 -9.47
N SER A 366 4.90 -15.62 -9.36
CA SER A 366 3.59 -14.99 -9.61
C SER A 366 2.98 -14.32 -8.37
N ALA A 367 3.68 -14.31 -7.25
CA ALA A 367 3.18 -13.78 -5.99
C ALA A 367 4.07 -12.66 -5.44
N LEU A 368 3.45 -11.79 -4.67
CA LEU A 368 4.07 -10.80 -3.83
C LEU A 368 3.90 -11.21 -2.38
N PHE A 369 4.94 -11.03 -1.58
CA PHE A 369 4.89 -11.20 -0.14
C PHE A 369 5.02 -9.83 0.51
N GLN A 370 4.14 -9.57 1.47
CA GLN A 370 4.16 -8.43 2.37
C GLN A 370 4.07 -8.95 3.80
N TYR A 371 4.41 -8.12 4.77
CA TYR A 371 4.53 -8.56 6.14
C TYR A 371 3.85 -7.57 7.08
N TYR A 372 3.27 -8.09 8.16
CA TYR A 372 2.61 -7.30 9.17
C TYR A 372 2.99 -7.76 10.57
N TRP A 373 3.01 -6.83 11.48
CA TRP A 373 3.23 -7.12 12.89
C TRP A 373 1.91 -7.16 13.65
N SER A 374 1.88 -8.01 14.67
CA SER A 374 0.83 -8.03 15.66
C SER A 374 1.35 -8.51 17.01
N THR A 375 0.60 -8.21 18.05
CA THR A 375 0.90 -8.64 19.43
C THR A 375 -0.29 -9.33 20.10
N GLY A 376 -1.44 -9.41 19.44
CA GLY A 376 -2.68 -9.95 20.00
C GLY A 376 -3.29 -9.07 21.11
N ARG A 377 -2.80 -7.82 21.26
CA ARG A 377 -3.32 -6.82 22.19
C ARG A 377 -3.91 -5.64 21.42
N THR A 378 -4.71 -4.84 22.08
CA THR A 378 -5.03 -3.49 21.62
C THR A 378 -3.79 -2.61 21.74
N HIS A 379 -3.77 -1.50 21.00
CA HIS A 379 -2.72 -0.50 21.17
C HIS A 379 -2.71 0.01 22.62
N ASP A 380 -1.50 0.27 23.15
CA ASP A 380 -1.26 0.68 24.54
C ASP A 380 -1.92 -0.19 25.62
N SER A 381 -1.96 -1.41 25.41
CA SER A 381 -2.31 -2.64 26.15
C SER A 381 -2.69 -2.56 27.66
N GLY A 382 -2.92 -1.37 28.22
CA GLY A 382 -3.38 -1.23 29.60
C GLY A 382 -4.83 -1.63 29.81
N ILE A 383 -5.63 -1.67 28.73
CA ILE A 383 -7.04 -2.01 28.75
C ILE A 383 -7.27 -3.25 27.89
N LEU A 384 -7.75 -4.30 28.56
CA LEU A 384 -8.20 -5.52 27.89
C LEU A 384 -9.68 -5.39 27.56
N ARG A 385 -10.07 -5.79 26.36
CA ARG A 385 -11.48 -5.89 26.00
C ARG A 385 -12.17 -6.96 26.84
N PRO A 386 -13.47 -6.83 27.14
CA PRO A 386 -14.21 -7.81 27.91
C PRO A 386 -14.14 -9.25 27.33
N GLU A 387 -14.14 -9.33 26.00
CA GLU A 387 -14.03 -10.58 25.23
C GLU A 387 -12.60 -11.13 25.08
N TYR A 388 -11.63 -10.51 25.74
CA TYR A 388 -10.23 -10.96 25.67
C TYR A 388 -10.04 -12.31 26.34
N ASP A 389 -9.64 -13.31 25.57
CA ASP A 389 -9.27 -14.62 26.08
C ASP A 389 -7.83 -14.60 26.59
N LYS A 390 -7.67 -14.65 27.90
CA LYS A 390 -6.36 -14.65 28.58
C LYS A 390 -5.60 -15.97 28.41
N SER A 391 -6.26 -17.05 28.00
CA SER A 391 -5.63 -18.35 27.74
C SER A 391 -4.79 -18.33 26.45
N ILE A 392 -5.06 -17.40 25.52
CA ILE A 392 -4.32 -17.28 24.26
C ILE A 392 -3.04 -16.48 24.50
N PRO A 393 -1.86 -17.08 24.29
CA PRO A 393 -0.59 -16.42 24.52
C PRO A 393 -0.43 -15.15 23.66
N LEU A 394 0.04 -14.07 24.28
CA LEU A 394 0.45 -12.87 23.58
C LEU A 394 1.80 -13.10 22.92
N ARG A 395 1.92 -12.74 21.67
CA ARG A 395 3.17 -12.88 20.90
C ARG A 395 3.42 -11.64 20.10
N ASN A 396 4.54 -10.98 20.35
CA ASN A 396 5.07 -10.03 19.38
C ASN A 396 5.62 -10.84 18.21
N ALA A 397 4.99 -10.75 17.05
CA ALA A 397 5.36 -11.54 15.89
C ALA A 397 5.14 -10.79 14.59
N ILE A 398 5.89 -11.17 13.57
CA ILE A 398 5.67 -10.74 12.18
C ILE A 398 5.02 -11.91 11.43
N GLY A 399 3.87 -11.63 10.84
CA GLY A 399 3.18 -12.51 9.92
C GLY A 399 3.42 -12.13 8.48
N ALA A 400 3.20 -13.05 7.56
CA ALA A 400 3.25 -12.79 6.13
C ALA A 400 1.86 -12.83 5.51
N VAL A 401 1.69 -12.06 4.44
CA VAL A 401 0.57 -12.18 3.51
C VAL A 401 1.08 -12.40 2.10
N ARG A 402 0.32 -13.17 1.32
CA ARG A 402 0.59 -13.47 -0.09
C ARG A 402 -0.44 -12.77 -0.95
N GLN A 403 0.01 -11.91 -1.86
CA GLN A 403 -0.82 -11.25 -2.87
C GLN A 403 -0.45 -11.78 -4.26
N ARG A 404 -1.44 -11.83 -5.16
CA ARG A 404 -1.18 -12.02 -6.59
C ARG A 404 -0.30 -10.88 -7.11
N LEU A 405 0.64 -11.16 -8.02
CA LEU A 405 1.37 -10.10 -8.73
C LEU A 405 0.37 -9.17 -9.42
N ASP A 406 0.46 -7.86 -9.16
CA ASP A 406 -0.45 -6.81 -9.63
C ASP A 406 -1.89 -6.91 -9.07
N GLY A 407 -2.15 -7.78 -8.10
CA GLY A 407 -3.48 -8.22 -7.69
C GLY A 407 -4.23 -7.29 -6.72
N PHE A 408 -3.77 -6.08 -6.45
CA PHE A 408 -4.33 -5.19 -5.42
C PHE A 408 -5.77 -4.77 -5.71
N ILE A 409 -6.02 -4.37 -6.95
CA ILE A 409 -7.35 -3.98 -7.45
C ILE A 409 -7.53 -4.61 -8.82
N SER A 410 -8.74 -5.06 -9.11
CA SER A 410 -9.13 -5.60 -10.41
C SER A 410 -10.39 -4.92 -10.95
N ALA A 411 -10.50 -4.87 -12.27
CA ALA A 411 -11.77 -4.62 -12.94
C ALA A 411 -12.51 -5.96 -13.03
N ASP A 412 -13.57 -6.10 -12.23
CA ASP A 412 -14.35 -7.32 -12.10
C ASP A 412 -15.56 -7.29 -13.03
N PHE A 413 -15.62 -8.20 -13.97
CA PHE A 413 -16.73 -8.36 -14.90
C PHE A 413 -17.80 -9.29 -14.31
N ALA A 414 -19.07 -8.89 -14.41
CA ALA A 414 -20.17 -9.67 -13.88
C ALA A 414 -20.25 -11.08 -14.53
N ALA A 415 -20.83 -12.04 -13.80
CA ALA A 415 -21.02 -13.40 -14.31
C ALA A 415 -21.95 -13.47 -15.53
N ALA A 416 -22.89 -12.54 -15.64
CA ALA A 416 -23.76 -12.39 -16.81
C ALA A 416 -23.06 -11.82 -18.04
N GLY A 417 -21.86 -11.28 -17.87
CA GLY A 417 -21.09 -10.58 -18.89
C GLY A 417 -21.00 -9.08 -18.62
N GLY A 418 -19.98 -8.47 -19.18
CA GLY A 418 -19.73 -7.02 -19.09
C GLY A 418 -18.75 -6.57 -20.15
N SER A 419 -18.54 -5.27 -20.24
CA SER A 419 -17.57 -4.69 -21.14
C SER A 419 -16.83 -3.49 -20.53
N LEU A 420 -15.58 -3.30 -20.95
CA LEU A 420 -14.73 -2.20 -20.57
C LEU A 420 -14.04 -1.66 -21.82
N THR A 421 -14.04 -0.33 -21.98
CA THR A 421 -13.30 0.35 -23.03
C THR A 421 -12.32 1.33 -22.41
N THR A 422 -11.04 1.26 -22.82
CA THR A 422 -10.05 2.24 -22.37
C THR A 422 -10.16 3.55 -23.14
N PRO A 423 -9.67 4.67 -22.58
CA PRO A 423 -9.31 5.82 -23.40
C PRO A 423 -8.33 5.42 -24.51
N PRO A 424 -8.16 6.25 -25.57
CA PRO A 424 -7.12 6.02 -26.56
C PRO A 424 -5.74 5.96 -25.90
N LEU A 425 -4.94 4.96 -26.27
CA LEU A 425 -3.60 4.70 -25.76
C LEU A 425 -2.58 4.89 -26.88
N LEU A 426 -1.42 5.47 -26.54
CA LEU A 426 -0.23 5.45 -27.39
C LEU A 426 0.79 4.53 -26.76
N PHE A 427 1.16 3.45 -27.40
CA PHE A 427 2.06 2.43 -26.87
C PHE A 427 3.29 2.18 -27.75
N THR A 428 4.31 1.56 -27.16
CA THR A 428 5.59 1.27 -27.85
C THR A 428 5.86 -0.23 -28.02
N GLY A 429 5.25 -1.09 -27.21
CA GLY A 429 5.45 -2.54 -27.28
C GLY A 429 4.81 -3.21 -28.50
N THR A 430 5.10 -4.48 -28.70
CA THR A 430 4.70 -5.24 -29.90
C THR A 430 3.59 -6.26 -29.67
N HIS A 431 3.30 -6.62 -28.41
CA HIS A 431 2.30 -7.64 -28.06
C HIS A 431 1.46 -7.17 -26.88
N LEU A 432 0.14 -7.25 -27.02
CA LEU A 432 -0.77 -7.04 -25.91
C LEU A 432 -0.79 -8.27 -25.01
N ARG A 433 -0.57 -8.06 -23.71
CA ARG A 433 -0.56 -9.11 -22.68
C ARG A 433 -1.46 -8.69 -21.52
N LEU A 434 -2.15 -9.66 -20.92
CA LEU A 434 -3.07 -9.42 -19.80
C LEU A 434 -2.64 -10.18 -18.55
N ASN A 435 -2.86 -9.54 -17.40
CA ASN A 435 -2.95 -10.20 -16.10
C ASN A 435 -4.45 -10.35 -15.80
N ILE A 436 -4.99 -11.56 -15.95
CA ILE A 436 -6.42 -11.81 -15.91
C ILE A 436 -6.71 -13.17 -15.26
N ASP A 437 -7.82 -13.26 -14.55
CA ASP A 437 -8.39 -14.50 -14.02
C ASP A 437 -9.86 -14.57 -14.41
N THR A 438 -10.21 -15.55 -15.23
CA THR A 438 -11.59 -15.83 -15.62
C THR A 438 -12.20 -16.98 -14.81
N GLY A 439 -11.42 -17.58 -13.93
CA GLY A 439 -11.81 -18.88 -13.35
C GLY A 439 -12.06 -19.94 -14.42
N ALA A 440 -12.77 -21.00 -14.06
CA ALA A 440 -13.08 -22.11 -14.96
C ALA A 440 -14.28 -21.85 -15.87
N MET A 441 -15.20 -20.96 -15.48
CA MET A 441 -16.50 -20.75 -16.15
C MET A 441 -16.60 -19.40 -16.87
N GLY A 442 -15.62 -18.54 -16.68
CA GLY A 442 -15.55 -17.23 -17.31
C GLY A 442 -14.78 -17.27 -18.63
N SER A 443 -14.84 -16.16 -19.35
CA SER A 443 -14.08 -15.96 -20.59
C SER A 443 -13.88 -14.47 -20.86
N ALA A 444 -12.87 -14.15 -21.66
CA ALA A 444 -12.62 -12.78 -22.11
C ALA A 444 -12.22 -12.74 -23.59
N PHE A 445 -12.58 -11.64 -24.26
CA PHE A 445 -12.21 -11.32 -25.63
C PHE A 445 -11.77 -9.86 -25.70
N VAL A 446 -10.82 -9.56 -26.55
CA VAL A 446 -10.29 -8.20 -26.75
C VAL A 446 -10.47 -7.78 -28.20
N GLU A 447 -10.92 -6.55 -28.39
CA GLU A 447 -10.99 -5.84 -29.65
C GLU A 447 -10.12 -4.57 -29.55
N LEU A 448 -9.34 -4.29 -30.58
CA LEU A 448 -8.64 -3.02 -30.69
C LEU A 448 -9.45 -2.06 -31.59
N ARG A 449 -9.69 -0.85 -31.08
CA ARG A 449 -10.46 0.18 -31.76
C ARG A 449 -9.61 1.37 -32.14
N GLY A 450 -9.83 1.87 -33.35
CA GLY A 450 -9.22 3.12 -33.82
C GLY A 450 -9.86 4.36 -33.18
N ALA A 451 -9.36 5.55 -33.54
CA ALA A 451 -9.86 6.82 -33.06
C ALA A 451 -11.33 7.09 -33.42
N ASP A 452 -11.86 6.42 -34.44
CA ASP A 452 -13.26 6.46 -34.85
C ASP A 452 -14.17 5.53 -34.02
N GLY A 453 -13.61 4.81 -33.05
CA GLY A 453 -14.32 3.85 -32.20
C GLY A 453 -14.64 2.51 -32.87
N ARG A 454 -14.24 2.30 -34.13
CA ARG A 454 -14.47 1.07 -34.88
C ARG A 454 -13.35 0.07 -34.65
N ALA A 455 -13.69 -1.22 -34.76
CA ALA A 455 -12.70 -2.28 -34.71
C ALA A 455 -11.68 -2.13 -35.85
N ILE A 456 -10.40 -2.22 -35.50
CA ILE A 456 -9.31 -2.23 -36.47
C ILE A 456 -9.32 -3.61 -37.17
N PRO A 457 -9.31 -3.68 -38.53
CA PRO A 457 -9.25 -4.93 -39.26
C PRO A 457 -8.11 -5.84 -38.80
N GLY A 458 -8.41 -7.10 -38.52
CA GLY A 458 -7.46 -8.08 -37.97
C GLY A 458 -7.41 -8.10 -36.44
N PHE A 459 -8.12 -7.18 -35.75
CA PHE A 459 -8.15 -7.07 -34.28
C PHE A 459 -9.59 -6.96 -33.74
N ALA A 460 -10.58 -7.38 -34.52
CA ALA A 460 -11.97 -7.37 -34.07
C ALA A 460 -12.24 -8.49 -33.05
N ARG A 461 -13.26 -8.31 -32.22
CA ARG A 461 -13.68 -9.31 -31.21
C ARG A 461 -13.90 -10.70 -31.81
N ALA A 462 -14.51 -10.79 -32.98
CA ALA A 462 -14.78 -12.06 -33.66
C ALA A 462 -13.50 -12.77 -34.16
N GLU A 463 -12.39 -12.09 -34.21
CA GLU A 463 -11.08 -12.61 -34.58
C GLU A 463 -10.22 -12.96 -33.37
N CYS A 464 -10.59 -12.45 -32.17
CA CYS A 464 -9.89 -12.72 -30.92
C CYS A 464 -10.12 -14.16 -30.47
N GLU A 465 -9.05 -14.85 -30.11
CA GLU A 465 -9.13 -16.14 -29.45
C GLU A 465 -9.66 -15.97 -28.04
N GLU A 466 -10.45 -16.93 -27.59
CA GLU A 466 -11.01 -16.93 -26.23
C GLU A 466 -9.88 -17.01 -25.19
N ILE A 467 -9.93 -16.12 -24.21
CA ILE A 467 -9.03 -16.12 -23.05
C ILE A 467 -9.80 -16.75 -21.89
N GLY A 468 -9.39 -17.95 -21.48
CA GLY A 468 -9.95 -18.68 -20.34
C GLY A 468 -8.86 -19.21 -19.44
N GLY A 469 -8.99 -18.98 -18.12
CA GLY A 469 -8.02 -19.42 -17.12
C GLY A 469 -7.46 -18.30 -16.24
N ASN A 470 -6.41 -18.61 -15.49
CA ASN A 470 -5.80 -17.71 -14.50
C ASN A 470 -4.34 -17.43 -14.87
N PHE A 471 -4.07 -16.24 -15.41
CA PHE A 471 -2.77 -15.85 -15.95
C PHE A 471 -2.28 -14.53 -15.37
N ILE A 472 -1.01 -14.45 -15.02
CA ILE A 472 -0.36 -13.17 -14.64
C ILE A 472 0.23 -12.43 -15.86
N ASP A 473 0.35 -13.11 -17.00
CA ASP A 473 0.96 -12.59 -18.22
C ASP A 473 0.61 -13.49 -19.41
N THR A 474 -0.57 -13.28 -20.03
CA THR A 474 -1.01 -14.04 -21.20
C THR A 474 -1.09 -13.14 -22.42
N PRO A 475 -0.54 -13.56 -23.59
CA PRO A 475 -0.69 -12.81 -24.83
C PRO A 475 -2.12 -12.90 -25.36
N VAL A 476 -2.60 -11.77 -25.90
CA VAL A 476 -3.85 -11.75 -26.65
C VAL A 476 -3.56 -12.12 -28.10
N ARG A 477 -4.36 -13.03 -28.67
CA ARG A 477 -4.18 -13.50 -30.05
C ARG A 477 -5.45 -13.25 -30.88
N TRP A 478 -5.24 -12.92 -32.13
CA TRP A 478 -6.28 -12.78 -33.14
C TRP A 478 -5.93 -13.71 -34.33
N ARG A 479 -6.70 -14.79 -34.51
CA ARG A 479 -6.45 -15.84 -35.52
C ARG A 479 -5.00 -16.34 -35.54
N GLY A 480 -4.49 -16.70 -34.36
CA GLY A 480 -3.10 -17.15 -34.17
C GLY A 480 -2.03 -16.05 -34.14
N LYS A 481 -2.37 -14.80 -34.46
CA LYS A 481 -1.43 -13.65 -34.47
C LYS A 481 -1.54 -12.87 -33.18
N ALA A 482 -0.41 -12.61 -32.51
CA ALA A 482 -0.33 -11.79 -31.31
C ALA A 482 0.27 -10.38 -31.55
N ALA A 483 0.94 -10.17 -32.68
CA ALA A 483 1.69 -8.96 -32.93
C ALA A 483 0.78 -7.75 -33.20
N THR A 484 1.00 -6.68 -32.44
CA THR A 484 0.33 -5.39 -32.56
C THR A 484 1.27 -4.28 -33.07
N SER A 485 2.47 -4.64 -33.53
CA SER A 485 3.53 -3.72 -33.94
C SER A 485 3.13 -2.72 -35.04
N ALA A 486 2.22 -3.12 -35.94
CA ALA A 486 1.69 -2.23 -36.99
C ALA A 486 0.87 -1.06 -36.44
N LEU A 487 0.46 -1.10 -35.17
CA LEU A 487 -0.34 -0.08 -34.50
C LEU A 487 0.48 0.84 -33.59
N LYS A 488 1.79 0.66 -33.51
CA LYS A 488 2.68 1.52 -32.71
C LYS A 488 2.53 2.99 -33.11
N GLY A 489 2.37 3.87 -32.10
CA GLY A 489 2.22 5.30 -32.30
C GLY A 489 0.85 5.74 -32.83
N MET A 490 -0.06 4.81 -33.09
CA MET A 490 -1.46 5.11 -33.40
C MET A 490 -2.28 5.14 -32.13
N PRO A 491 -3.24 6.08 -31.97
CA PRO A 491 -4.20 6.05 -30.86
C PRO A 491 -5.09 4.81 -30.99
N VAL A 492 -5.04 3.91 -30.01
CA VAL A 492 -5.81 2.66 -29.97
C VAL A 492 -6.49 2.51 -28.62
N SER A 493 -7.79 2.19 -28.64
CA SER A 493 -8.53 1.81 -27.43
C SER A 493 -8.67 0.29 -27.33
N LEU A 494 -8.48 -0.25 -26.14
CA LEU A 494 -8.86 -1.64 -25.83
C LEU A 494 -10.35 -1.68 -25.52
N HIS A 495 -11.09 -2.55 -26.21
CA HIS A 495 -12.44 -2.92 -25.84
C HIS A 495 -12.45 -4.38 -25.41
N ILE A 496 -12.70 -4.61 -24.13
CA ILE A 496 -12.65 -5.94 -23.51
C ILE A 496 -14.07 -6.32 -23.14
N THR A 497 -14.51 -7.48 -23.64
CA THR A 497 -15.77 -8.11 -23.23
C THR A 497 -15.43 -9.38 -22.46
N ALA A 498 -15.97 -9.53 -21.26
CA ALA A 498 -15.69 -10.68 -20.44
C ALA A 498 -16.89 -11.02 -19.57
N ARG A 499 -16.91 -12.25 -19.05
CA ARG A 499 -17.87 -12.70 -18.03
C ARG A 499 -17.16 -13.43 -16.92
N GLY A 500 -17.53 -13.18 -15.66
CA GLY A 500 -16.97 -13.84 -14.50
C GLY A 500 -15.44 -13.72 -14.41
N ALA A 501 -14.90 -12.55 -14.78
CA ALA A 501 -13.46 -12.33 -14.92
C ALA A 501 -12.98 -11.19 -14.05
N LYS A 502 -11.73 -11.28 -13.62
CA LYS A 502 -10.96 -10.21 -12.95
C LYS A 502 -9.79 -9.80 -13.83
N LEU A 503 -9.76 -8.54 -14.26
CA LEU A 503 -8.66 -7.96 -15.01
C LEU A 503 -7.82 -7.09 -14.09
N TYR A 504 -6.56 -7.46 -13.85
CA TYR A 504 -5.66 -6.76 -12.93
C TYR A 504 -4.78 -5.75 -13.62
N ALA A 505 -4.24 -6.13 -14.80
CA ALA A 505 -3.34 -5.28 -15.56
C ALA A 505 -3.33 -5.66 -17.04
N PHE A 506 -2.88 -4.71 -17.87
CA PHE A 506 -2.49 -4.97 -19.25
C PHE A 506 -1.14 -4.33 -19.54
N GLN A 507 -0.46 -4.79 -20.59
CA GLN A 507 0.75 -4.15 -21.12
C GLN A 507 0.90 -4.43 -22.60
N PHE A 508 1.57 -3.52 -23.32
CA PHE A 508 2.09 -3.78 -24.63
C PHE A 508 3.61 -3.99 -24.49
N ALA A 509 4.07 -5.22 -24.47
CA ALA A 509 5.46 -5.56 -24.25
C ALA A 509 6.15 -6.06 -25.52
N ASP A 510 7.45 -5.83 -25.61
CA ASP A 510 8.31 -6.51 -26.57
C ASP A 510 8.69 -7.89 -26.04
N GLY A 511 9.06 -8.80 -26.92
CA GLY A 511 9.53 -10.15 -26.60
C GLY A 511 8.74 -11.25 -27.28
N ASP A 512 9.31 -12.45 -27.24
CA ASP A 512 8.69 -13.63 -27.85
C ASP A 512 7.42 -14.03 -27.12
N VAL A 513 6.38 -14.22 -27.89
CA VAL A 513 5.15 -14.86 -27.43
C VAL A 513 5.30 -16.35 -27.77
N PRO A 514 5.39 -17.24 -26.78
CA PRO A 514 5.43 -18.68 -27.06
C PRO A 514 4.28 -19.07 -28.01
N ALA A 515 4.60 -19.93 -28.99
CA ALA A 515 3.67 -20.36 -30.01
C ALA A 515 2.44 -21.09 -29.42
#